data_5f0757c5420986df30e5fe57301e7097
#
_entry.id   5f0757c5420986df30e5fe57301e7097
#
_cell.length_a   1.000
_cell.length_b   1.000
_cell.length_c   1.000
_cell.angle_alpha   90.00
_cell.angle_beta   90.00
_cell.angle_gamma   90.00
#
_symmetry.space_group_name_H-M   'P 1'
#
loop_
_entity.id
_entity.type
_entity.pdbx_description
1 polymer ?
#
loop_
_entity_poly.entity_id
_entity_poly.type
_entity_poly.pdbx_seq_one_letter_code
_entity_poly.pdbx_strand_id
1 'polypeptide(L)'
;MNEVIERLEKIEMLMRISGKSALDINECSAYTGISKTYLRHLTAGHVIPHYKKCGRLFFKKQELDEWMLQNRVPTDAEINEIANKLY
;
A
#
# COMPACT_ATOMS: atom_id res chain seq x y z
N MET A 1 4.32 -26.71 5.90
CA MET A 1 2.99 -26.59 6.49
C MET A 1 2.68 -25.16 6.96
N ASN A 2 3.63 -24.50 7.59
CA ASN A 2 3.43 -23.11 8.02
C ASN A 2 3.13 -22.16 6.85
N GLU A 3 3.75 -22.38 5.69
CA GLU A 3 3.52 -21.56 4.50
C GLU A 3 2.08 -21.62 4.00
N VAL A 4 1.44 -22.78 4.07
CA VAL A 4 0.05 -22.95 3.64
C VAL A 4 -0.89 -22.20 4.59
N ILE A 5 -0.64 -22.29 5.90
CA ILE A 5 -1.43 -21.62 6.93
C ILE A 5 -1.28 -20.09 6.78
N GLU A 6 -0.07 -19.60 6.57
CA GLU A 6 0.21 -18.17 6.37
C GLU A 6 -0.51 -17.63 5.13
N ARG A 7 -0.56 -18.40 4.04
CA ARG A 7 -1.28 -18.03 2.82
C ARG A 7 -2.78 -17.96 3.04
N LEU A 8 -3.33 -18.93 3.79
CA LEU A 8 -4.75 -18.94 4.11
C LEU A 8 -5.13 -17.76 4.99
N GLU A 9 -4.32 -17.43 5.99
CA GLU A 9 -4.55 -16.28 6.86
C GLU A 9 -4.51 -14.98 6.06
N LYS A 10 -3.57 -14.86 5.13
CA LYS A 10 -3.46 -13.69 4.26
C LYS A 10 -4.68 -13.55 3.35
N ILE A 11 -5.16 -14.64 2.77
CA ILE A 11 -6.36 -14.65 1.93
C ILE A 11 -7.57 -14.23 2.73
N GLU A 12 -7.76 -14.76 3.93
CA GLU A 12 -8.87 -14.39 4.81
C GLU A 12 -8.83 -12.90 5.16
N MET A 13 -7.66 -12.38 5.47
CA MET A 13 -7.49 -10.96 5.76
C MET A 13 -7.82 -10.09 4.56
N LEU A 14 -7.36 -10.45 3.37
CA LEU A 14 -7.66 -9.71 2.14
C LEU A 14 -9.14 -9.73 1.81
N MET A 15 -9.83 -10.82 2.07
CA MET A 15 -11.29 -10.91 1.90
C MET A 15 -12.02 -9.98 2.87
N ARG A 16 -11.57 -9.88 4.11
CA ARG A 16 -12.14 -8.94 5.08
C ARG A 16 -11.91 -7.49 4.66
N ILE A 17 -10.73 -7.20 4.11
CA ILE A 17 -10.37 -5.85 3.66
C ILE A 17 -11.22 -5.41 2.47
N SER A 18 -11.62 -6.31 1.59
CA SER A 18 -12.32 -5.98 0.35
C SER A 18 -13.62 -5.19 0.56
N GLY A 19 -14.28 -5.38 1.71
CA GLY A 19 -15.52 -4.67 2.04
C GLY A 19 -15.33 -3.43 2.90
N LYS A 20 -14.09 -3.06 3.22
CA LYS A 20 -13.81 -1.94 4.12
C LYS A 20 -13.22 -0.76 3.37
N SER A 21 -13.58 0.46 3.80
CA SER A 21 -12.93 1.68 3.31
C SER A 21 -11.83 2.16 4.24
N ALA A 22 -11.95 1.90 5.54
CA ALA A 22 -10.96 2.27 6.55
C ALA A 22 -10.21 1.03 7.03
N LEU A 23 -8.89 1.06 6.96
CA LEU A 23 -8.01 -0.06 7.30
C LEU A 23 -7.15 0.30 8.51
N ASP A 24 -6.93 -0.65 9.42
CA ASP A 24 -5.92 -0.49 10.48
C ASP A 24 -4.52 -0.77 9.93
N ILE A 25 -3.49 -0.68 10.76
CA ILE A 25 -2.11 -0.88 10.30
C ILE A 25 -1.86 -2.32 9.83
N ASN A 26 -2.49 -3.30 10.47
CA ASN A 26 -2.36 -4.71 10.07
C ASN A 26 -2.97 -4.93 8.68
N GLU A 27 -4.18 -4.42 8.50
CA GLU A 27 -4.89 -4.50 7.21
C GLU A 27 -4.17 -3.72 6.12
N CYS A 28 -3.66 -2.55 6.45
CA CYS A 28 -2.87 -1.73 5.52
C CYS A 28 -1.60 -2.46 5.09
N SER A 29 -0.89 -3.10 6.01
CA SER A 29 0.30 -3.90 5.70
C SER A 29 -0.03 -5.05 4.74
N ALA A 30 -1.13 -5.76 4.99
CA ALA A 30 -1.56 -6.85 4.10
C ALA A 30 -1.95 -6.34 2.72
N TYR A 31 -2.65 -5.20 2.67
CA TYR A 31 -3.14 -4.62 1.42
C TYR A 31 -2.02 -4.07 0.55
N THR A 32 -1.09 -3.34 1.14
CA THR A 32 0.01 -2.69 0.40
C THR A 32 1.23 -3.57 0.19
N GLY A 33 1.39 -4.59 1.02
CA GLY A 33 2.61 -5.40 1.03
C GLY A 33 3.78 -4.74 1.77
N ILE A 34 3.55 -3.60 2.40
CA ILE A 34 4.59 -2.87 3.15
C ILE A 34 4.57 -3.34 4.62
N SER A 35 5.74 -3.53 5.22
CA SER A 35 5.82 -3.96 6.62
C SER A 35 5.22 -2.91 7.57
N LYS A 36 4.70 -3.37 8.70
CA LYS A 36 4.15 -2.47 9.73
C LYS A 36 5.19 -1.48 10.23
N THR A 37 6.44 -1.93 10.42
CA THR A 37 7.54 -1.09 10.86
C THR A 37 7.78 0.05 9.86
N TYR A 38 7.82 -0.27 8.57
CA TYR A 38 8.02 0.74 7.54
C TYR A 38 6.82 1.69 7.45
N LEU A 39 5.60 1.17 7.58
CA LEU A 39 4.39 2.00 7.62
C LEU A 39 4.43 3.00 8.77
N ARG A 40 4.93 2.60 9.95
CA ARG A 40 5.09 3.50 11.07
C ARG A 40 6.10 4.61 10.78
N HIS A 41 7.18 4.30 10.06
CA HIS A 41 8.13 5.31 9.61
C HIS A 41 7.48 6.30 8.63
N LEU A 42 6.69 5.79 7.69
CA LEU A 42 6.00 6.63 6.71
C LEU A 42 4.96 7.55 7.38
N THR A 43 4.23 7.04 8.37
CA THR A 43 3.25 7.86 9.10
C THR A 43 3.93 8.90 9.97
N ALA A 44 5.03 8.55 10.62
CA ALA A 44 5.80 9.48 11.45
C ALA A 44 6.38 10.63 10.60
N GLY A 45 6.78 10.34 9.37
CA GLY A 45 7.30 11.34 8.44
C GLY A 45 6.23 12.06 7.62
N HIS A 46 4.96 11.77 7.86
CA HIS A 46 3.82 12.34 7.10
C HIS A 46 3.92 12.10 5.59
N VAL A 47 4.49 10.95 5.19
CA VAL A 47 4.70 10.61 3.79
C VAL A 47 3.49 9.90 3.19
N ILE A 48 2.76 9.14 4.00
CA ILE A 48 1.61 8.35 3.57
C ILE A 48 0.31 8.93 4.14
N PRO A 49 -0.77 9.01 3.34
CA PRO A 49 -2.06 9.47 3.86
C PRO A 49 -2.54 8.54 4.99
N HIS A 50 -2.82 9.12 6.13
CA HIS A 50 -3.27 8.35 7.29
C HIS A 50 -4.14 9.20 8.20
N TYR A 51 -4.87 8.53 9.08
CA TYR A 51 -5.74 9.14 10.08
C TYR A 51 -5.40 8.56 11.44
N LYS A 52 -5.46 9.37 12.48
CA LYS A 52 -5.22 8.93 13.84
C LYS A 52 -6.46 9.21 14.68
N LYS A 53 -7.01 8.17 15.27
CA LYS A 53 -8.18 8.30 16.15
C LYS A 53 -8.04 7.35 17.33
N CYS A 54 -8.26 7.86 18.53
CA CYS A 54 -8.16 7.07 19.77
C CYS A 54 -6.82 6.34 19.91
N GLY A 55 -5.73 6.99 19.49
CA GLY A 55 -4.39 6.42 19.57
C GLY A 55 -4.08 5.34 18.53
N ARG A 56 -5.00 5.09 17.60
CA ARG A 56 -4.84 4.09 16.56
C ARG A 56 -4.72 4.74 15.19
N LEU A 57 -3.91 4.12 14.33
CA LEU A 57 -3.72 4.57 12.95
C LEU A 57 -4.74 3.91 12.04
N PHE A 58 -5.32 4.71 11.15
CA PHE A 58 -6.24 4.24 10.12
C PHE A 58 -5.82 4.78 8.77
N PHE A 59 -6.15 4.04 7.73
CA PHE A 59 -5.82 4.39 6.35
C PHE A 59 -7.06 4.24 5.49
N LYS A 60 -7.28 5.18 4.58
CA LYS A 60 -8.37 5.08 3.62
C LYS A 60 -7.88 4.33 2.40
N LYS A 61 -8.54 3.24 2.06
CA LYS A 61 -8.15 2.35 0.98
C LYS A 61 -7.98 3.08 -0.35
N GLN A 62 -8.89 3.97 -0.68
CA GLN A 62 -8.83 4.77 -1.91
C GLN A 62 -7.60 5.67 -1.94
N GLU A 63 -7.27 6.30 -0.81
CA GLU A 63 -6.09 7.14 -0.70
C GLU A 63 -4.80 6.35 -0.80
N LEU A 64 -4.79 5.11 -0.26
CA LEU A 64 -3.66 4.20 -0.40
C LEU A 64 -3.43 3.82 -1.87
N ASP A 65 -4.51 3.55 -2.59
CA ASP A 65 -4.43 3.22 -4.02
C ASP A 65 -3.82 4.38 -4.80
N GLU A 66 -4.28 5.60 -4.55
CA GLU A 66 -3.75 6.80 -5.20
C GLU A 66 -2.30 7.05 -4.85
N TRP A 67 -1.94 6.86 -3.56
CA TRP A 67 -0.58 7.05 -3.09
C TRP A 67 0.38 6.03 -3.69
N MET A 68 -0.02 4.76 -3.77
CA MET A 68 0.80 3.70 -4.34
C MET A 68 1.02 3.88 -5.85
N LEU A 69 0.10 4.55 -6.52
CA LEU A 69 0.16 4.76 -7.96
C LEU A 69 0.78 6.12 -8.35
N GLN A 70 1.26 6.88 -7.37
CA GLN A 70 2.09 8.06 -7.64
C GLN A 70 3.41 7.63 -8.26
N ASN A 71 4.26 8.42 -8.68
CA ASN A 71 5.62 8.08 -9.11
C ASN A 71 5.67 6.88 -10.08
N ARG A 72 4.82 6.89 -11.08
CA ARG A 72 4.80 5.84 -12.09
C ARG A 72 6.18 5.70 -12.73
N VAL A 73 6.71 4.47 -12.73
CA VAL A 73 7.98 4.17 -13.41
C VAL A 73 7.69 3.94 -14.90
N PRO A 74 8.30 4.72 -15.82
CA PRO A 74 8.04 4.52 -17.24
C PRO A 74 8.52 3.15 -17.71
N THR A 75 7.83 2.58 -18.70
CA THR A 75 8.28 1.35 -19.34
C THR A 75 9.48 1.64 -20.23
N ASP A 76 10.22 0.61 -20.60
CA ASP A 76 11.37 0.75 -21.50
C ASP A 76 10.94 1.36 -22.85
N ALA A 77 9.77 1.00 -23.36
CA ALA A 77 9.22 1.57 -24.58
C ALA A 77 8.95 3.08 -24.43
N GLU A 78 8.40 3.50 -23.30
CA GLU A 78 8.14 4.91 -23.00
C GLU A 78 9.42 5.71 -22.86
N ILE A 79 10.44 5.13 -22.21
CA ILE A 79 11.77 5.76 -22.08
C ILE A 79 12.39 5.97 -23.47
N ASN A 80 12.30 4.98 -24.33
CA ASN A 80 12.81 5.07 -25.69
C ASN A 80 12.10 6.15 -26.50
N GLU A 81 10.77 6.28 -26.36
CA GLU A 81 10.02 7.35 -27.03
C GLU A 81 10.45 8.74 -26.55
N ILE A 82 10.64 8.90 -25.24
CA ILE A 82 11.11 10.18 -24.68
C ILE A 82 12.50 10.50 -25.20
N ALA A 83 13.41 9.53 -25.23
CA ALA A 83 14.76 9.71 -25.74
C ALA A 83 14.74 10.12 -27.23
N ASN A 84 13.88 9.48 -28.04
CA ASN A 84 13.74 9.78 -29.45
C ASN A 84 13.17 11.18 -29.69
N LYS A 85 12.33 11.69 -28.81
CA LYS A 85 11.77 13.04 -28.91
C LYS A 85 12.75 14.13 -28.50
N LEU A 86 13.75 13.81 -27.69
CA LEU A 86 14.76 14.76 -27.25
C LEU A 86 15.89 14.95 -28.25
N TYR A 87 16.01 14.06 -29.19
CA TYR A 87 16.99 14.09 -30.27
C TYR A 87 16.31 14.17 -31.64
#